data_0786f3b9f82b98bb6ccd8b4a3507c5e3
#
_entry.id   0786f3b9f82b98bb6ccd8b4a3507c5e3
#
_cell.length_a   1.000
_cell.length_b   1.000
_cell.length_c   1.000
_cell.angle_alpha   90.00
_cell.angle_beta   90.00
_cell.angle_gamma   90.00
#
_symmetry.space_group_name_H-M   'P 1'
#
loop_
_entity.id
_entity.type
_entity.pdbx_description
1 polymer ?
#
loop_
_entity_poly.entity_id
_entity_poly.type
_entity_poly.pdbx_seq_one_letter_code
_entity_poly.pdbx_strand_id
1 'polypeptide(L)'
;LQLLAERSGRIEYEERGTTTLGNPYVLATISSPENLARLDRLVEINHQLNDPRGLSEADAMALAQEGVPFYFLYATIHSTEVGNTQTIITIAHRLAADQSPEIAEMLDNVVLLVVPSQNPDGQVLVIDHWYDTKDTRYNRVYPDLYHRYTGHDNNRDWFMFTQKETRLAIDIHRDFKPQVTHDMHQMGSRGARIFVPPFRDPYDPNIHPILTEGQAQIGIAMASALISAGKKGVVYNDQYDLWTPARQYMLYHGQPRILTEIASARLADPLINPSGEDQPLGPQTSRWNFP
;
A
#
# COMPACT_ATOMS: atom_id res chain seq x y z
N LEU A 1 0.05 14.12 8.72
CA LEU A 1 -0.75 13.13 9.47
C LEU A 1 -0.90 13.57 10.92
N GLN A 2 0.16 13.97 11.60
CA GLN A 2 0.10 14.45 13.00
C GLN A 2 -0.95 15.55 13.19
N LEU A 3 -0.95 16.58 12.32
CA LEU A 3 -1.94 17.65 12.38
C LEU A 3 -3.40 17.16 12.18
N LEU A 4 -3.60 16.11 11.42
CA LEU A 4 -4.90 15.47 11.26
C LEU A 4 -5.31 14.76 12.55
N ALA A 5 -4.40 14.05 13.20
CA ALA A 5 -4.66 13.37 14.47
C ALA A 5 -5.02 14.36 15.61
N GLU A 6 -4.41 15.54 15.62
CA GLU A 6 -4.74 16.62 16.57
C GLU A 6 -6.15 17.19 16.36
N ARG A 7 -6.77 17.00 15.18
CA ARG A 7 -8.03 17.65 14.78
C ARG A 7 -9.19 16.71 14.51
N SER A 8 -8.95 15.42 14.46
CA SER A 8 -9.96 14.41 14.14
C SER A 8 -9.87 13.23 15.09
N GLY A 9 -10.98 12.83 15.66
CA GLY A 9 -11.10 11.62 16.48
C GLY A 9 -11.08 10.31 15.66
N ARG A 10 -10.86 10.38 14.35
CA ARG A 10 -10.84 9.23 13.42
C ARG A 10 -9.45 8.75 13.05
N ILE A 11 -8.40 9.40 13.56
CA ILE A 11 -7.02 9.09 13.20
C ILE A 11 -6.10 9.25 14.43
N GLU A 12 -5.26 8.26 14.63
CA GLU A 12 -4.15 8.29 15.58
C GLU A 12 -2.83 8.35 14.80
N TYR A 13 -1.82 8.99 15.38
CA TYR A 13 -0.49 9.15 14.81
C TYR A 13 0.55 8.60 15.75
N GLU A 14 1.45 7.77 15.25
CA GLU A 14 2.54 7.18 16.02
C GLU A 14 3.85 7.20 15.21
N GLU A 15 4.95 7.57 15.86
CA GLU A 15 6.29 7.34 15.35
C GLU A 15 6.78 5.97 15.82
N ARG A 16 6.74 4.98 14.93
CA ARG A 16 7.17 3.59 15.20
C ARG A 16 8.66 3.43 15.41
N GLY A 17 9.43 4.46 15.10
CA GLY A 17 10.87 4.51 15.24
C GLY A 17 11.51 5.45 14.25
N THR A 18 12.82 5.33 14.10
CA THR A 18 13.61 6.12 13.16
C THR A 18 14.25 5.23 12.10
N THR A 19 14.33 5.74 10.89
CA THR A 19 15.02 5.10 9.76
C THR A 19 16.53 5.07 9.96
N THR A 20 17.24 4.50 9.01
CA THR A 20 18.70 4.40 9.01
C THR A 20 19.37 5.77 9.06
N LEU A 21 18.85 6.77 8.33
CA LEU A 21 19.38 8.14 8.32
C LEU A 21 18.73 9.07 9.36
N GLY A 22 17.86 8.55 10.22
CA GLY A 22 17.27 9.28 11.34
C GLY A 22 15.92 9.94 11.06
N ASN A 23 15.31 9.71 9.90
CA ASN A 23 13.97 10.21 9.62
C ASN A 23 12.91 9.43 10.43
N PRO A 24 11.76 10.04 10.80
CA PRO A 24 10.70 9.32 11.48
C PRO A 24 10.06 8.27 10.57
N TYR A 25 9.81 7.07 11.10
CA TYR A 25 9.00 6.04 10.47
C TYR A 25 7.61 6.06 11.12
N VAL A 26 6.61 6.45 10.33
CA VAL A 26 5.29 6.86 10.82
C VAL A 26 4.23 5.82 10.52
N LEU A 27 3.38 5.55 11.51
CA LEU A 27 2.12 4.84 11.36
C LEU A 27 0.96 5.79 11.69
N ALA A 28 -0.06 5.82 10.85
CA ALA A 28 -1.35 6.38 11.18
C ALA A 28 -2.40 5.25 11.23
N THR A 29 -3.18 5.22 12.31
CA THR A 29 -4.31 4.29 12.46
C THR A 29 -5.60 5.07 12.27
N ILE A 30 -6.41 4.66 11.28
CA ILE A 30 -7.63 5.38 10.88
C ILE A 30 -8.83 4.44 10.99
N SER A 31 -9.85 4.85 11.76
CA SER A 31 -11.10 4.10 11.93
C SER A 31 -12.18 5.02 12.53
N SER A 32 -13.36 4.48 12.86
CA SER A 32 -14.33 5.23 13.66
C SER A 32 -13.79 5.49 15.07
N PRO A 33 -14.23 6.56 15.74
CA PRO A 33 -13.83 6.83 17.13
C PRO A 33 -14.12 5.66 18.08
N GLU A 34 -15.20 4.94 17.83
CA GLU A 34 -15.61 3.76 18.60
C GLU A 34 -14.60 2.62 18.46
N ASN A 35 -14.11 2.35 17.24
CA ASN A 35 -13.09 1.35 17.01
C ASN A 35 -11.75 1.76 17.60
N LEU A 36 -11.34 3.01 17.46
CA LEU A 36 -10.10 3.51 18.05
C LEU A 36 -10.13 3.43 19.59
N ALA A 37 -11.27 3.73 20.22
CA ALA A 37 -11.43 3.63 21.66
C ALA A 37 -11.27 2.19 22.21
N ARG A 38 -11.42 1.17 21.38
CA ARG A 38 -11.24 -0.26 21.72
C ARG A 38 -10.14 -0.95 20.92
N LEU A 39 -9.19 -0.19 20.38
CA LEU A 39 -8.16 -0.69 19.46
C LEU A 39 -7.38 -1.86 20.08
N ASP A 40 -6.99 -1.77 21.33
CA ASP A 40 -6.28 -2.86 22.04
C ASP A 40 -7.07 -4.18 22.03
N ARG A 41 -8.40 -4.10 22.23
CA ARG A 41 -9.28 -5.28 22.15
C ARG A 41 -9.35 -5.84 20.73
N LEU A 42 -9.41 -5.00 19.73
CA LEU A 42 -9.41 -5.44 18.31
C LEU A 42 -8.08 -6.10 17.93
N VAL A 43 -6.97 -5.58 18.42
CA VAL A 43 -5.64 -6.21 18.25
C VAL A 43 -5.57 -7.57 18.94
N GLU A 44 -6.07 -7.68 20.17
CA GLU A 44 -6.14 -8.96 20.88
C GLU A 44 -6.96 -10.00 20.10
N ILE A 45 -8.12 -9.63 19.57
CA ILE A 45 -8.95 -10.49 18.71
C ILE A 45 -8.15 -10.97 17.49
N ASN A 46 -7.45 -10.08 16.79
CA ASN A 46 -6.62 -10.43 15.65
C ASN A 46 -5.53 -11.45 16.02
N HIS A 47 -4.87 -11.27 17.16
CA HIS A 47 -3.88 -12.23 17.64
C HIS A 47 -4.48 -13.60 17.94
N GLN A 48 -5.65 -13.65 18.59
CA GLN A 48 -6.34 -14.90 18.87
C GLN A 48 -6.79 -15.62 17.60
N LEU A 49 -7.36 -14.90 16.64
CA LEU A 49 -7.79 -15.46 15.36
C LEU A 49 -6.62 -15.86 14.45
N ASN A 50 -5.49 -15.16 14.53
CA ASN A 50 -4.28 -15.52 13.77
C ASN A 50 -3.63 -16.81 14.27
N ASP A 51 -3.76 -17.13 15.54
CA ASP A 51 -3.34 -18.43 16.12
C ASP A 51 -4.51 -19.09 16.85
N PRO A 52 -5.43 -19.75 16.12
CA PRO A 52 -6.66 -20.28 16.68
C PRO A 52 -6.47 -21.59 17.45
N ARG A 53 -5.24 -22.03 17.69
CA ARG A 53 -4.97 -23.25 18.47
C ARG A 53 -5.52 -23.11 19.88
N GLY A 54 -6.42 -23.98 20.24
CA GLY A 54 -7.09 -23.95 21.54
C GLY A 54 -8.40 -23.14 21.58
N LEU A 55 -8.82 -22.51 20.47
CA LEU A 55 -10.15 -21.94 20.33
C LEU A 55 -11.14 -23.02 19.87
N SER A 56 -12.35 -23.01 20.38
CA SER A 56 -13.47 -23.73 19.76
C SER A 56 -13.94 -22.96 18.51
N GLU A 57 -14.61 -23.64 17.58
CA GLU A 57 -15.22 -23.00 16.42
C GLU A 57 -16.22 -21.90 16.83
N ALA A 58 -16.99 -22.15 17.89
CA ALA A 58 -17.96 -21.18 18.42
C ALA A 58 -17.26 -19.91 18.96
N ASP A 59 -16.15 -20.09 19.71
CA ASP A 59 -15.37 -18.95 20.23
C ASP A 59 -14.71 -18.18 19.09
N ALA A 60 -14.15 -18.86 18.10
CA ALA A 60 -13.57 -18.22 16.93
C ALA A 60 -14.60 -17.41 16.15
N MET A 61 -15.81 -17.95 15.96
CA MET A 61 -16.91 -17.23 15.30
C MET A 61 -17.37 -16.02 16.11
N ALA A 62 -17.44 -16.12 17.44
CA ALA A 62 -17.79 -15.00 18.30
C ALA A 62 -16.74 -13.89 18.22
N LEU A 63 -15.47 -14.23 18.25
CA LEU A 63 -14.37 -13.26 18.07
C LEU A 63 -14.42 -12.61 16.67
N ALA A 64 -14.69 -13.37 15.64
CA ALA A 64 -14.81 -12.84 14.28
C ALA A 64 -16.00 -11.87 14.12
N GLN A 65 -17.10 -12.08 14.87
CA GLN A 65 -18.25 -11.18 14.88
C GLN A 65 -17.99 -9.90 15.72
N GLU A 66 -17.20 -9.99 16.78
CA GLU A 66 -16.79 -8.84 17.60
C GLU A 66 -15.73 -8.01 16.91
N GLY A 67 -14.85 -8.67 16.17
CA GLY A 67 -13.67 -8.08 15.54
C GLY A 67 -14.03 -7.17 14.37
N VAL A 68 -13.07 -6.31 14.02
CA VAL A 68 -13.09 -5.45 12.82
C VAL A 68 -11.82 -5.75 12.04
N PRO A 69 -11.88 -5.98 10.72
CA PRO A 69 -10.70 -6.29 9.93
C PRO A 69 -9.74 -5.12 9.86
N PHE A 70 -8.45 -5.43 9.89
CA PHE A 70 -7.37 -4.48 9.71
C PHE A 70 -6.85 -4.53 8.28
N TYR A 71 -6.73 -3.37 7.67
CA TYR A 71 -6.20 -3.17 6.33
C TYR A 71 -4.91 -2.35 6.41
N PHE A 72 -3.78 -2.96 6.09
CA PHE A 72 -2.48 -2.28 6.12
C PHE A 72 -2.14 -1.72 4.74
N LEU A 73 -2.12 -0.41 4.64
CA LEU A 73 -1.80 0.34 3.42
C LEU A 73 -0.44 1.02 3.57
N TYR A 74 0.49 0.72 2.68
CA TYR A 74 1.75 1.42 2.64
C TYR A 74 2.17 1.81 1.23
N ALA A 75 3.06 2.80 1.14
CA ALA A 75 3.49 3.38 -0.13
C ALA A 75 4.99 3.62 -0.17
N THR A 76 5.48 3.89 -1.37
CA THR A 76 6.80 4.47 -1.63
C THR A 76 7.94 3.64 -1.03
N ILE A 77 7.85 2.31 -1.20
CA ILE A 77 8.98 1.43 -0.95
C ILE A 77 10.12 1.75 -1.95
N HIS A 78 9.77 2.09 -3.18
CA HIS A 78 10.68 2.70 -4.14
C HIS A 78 10.54 4.22 -4.08
N SER A 79 11.60 4.89 -3.74
CA SER A 79 11.58 6.32 -3.41
C SER A 79 11.32 7.25 -4.60
N THR A 80 11.46 6.77 -5.82
CA THR A 80 11.09 7.50 -7.04
C THR A 80 9.58 7.52 -7.32
N GLU A 81 8.81 6.75 -6.56
CA GLU A 81 7.36 6.58 -6.70
C GLU A 81 6.57 7.54 -5.78
N VAL A 82 6.92 8.80 -5.83
CA VAL A 82 6.49 9.84 -4.87
C VAL A 82 4.99 10.14 -4.88
N GLY A 83 4.28 9.84 -5.96
CA GLY A 83 2.83 10.07 -6.08
C GLY A 83 2.02 9.26 -5.08
N ASN A 84 2.51 8.10 -4.67
CA ASN A 84 1.84 7.23 -3.72
C ASN A 84 1.77 7.85 -2.32
N THR A 85 2.88 8.42 -1.81
CA THR A 85 2.88 9.15 -0.53
C THR A 85 1.89 10.30 -0.54
N GLN A 86 1.84 11.09 -1.61
CA GLN A 86 0.91 12.21 -1.75
C GLN A 86 -0.55 11.72 -1.77
N THR A 87 -0.80 10.61 -2.46
CA THR A 87 -2.13 9.98 -2.51
C THR A 87 -2.57 9.51 -1.13
N ILE A 88 -1.70 8.86 -0.37
CA ILE A 88 -2.00 8.41 1.00
C ILE A 88 -2.36 9.58 1.91
N ILE A 89 -1.65 10.70 1.85
CA ILE A 89 -2.00 11.90 2.63
C ILE A 89 -3.40 12.40 2.26
N THR A 90 -3.74 12.39 0.98
CA THR A 90 -5.08 12.77 0.50
C THR A 90 -6.16 11.81 0.98
N ILE A 91 -5.91 10.51 0.96
CA ILE A 91 -6.80 9.48 1.48
C ILE A 91 -7.01 9.70 2.99
N ALA A 92 -5.95 9.84 3.76
CA ALA A 92 -6.01 10.06 5.19
C ALA A 92 -6.82 11.32 5.54
N HIS A 93 -6.60 12.42 4.80
CA HIS A 93 -7.38 13.64 4.97
C HIS A 93 -8.87 13.42 4.68
N ARG A 94 -9.22 12.74 3.58
CA ARG A 94 -10.61 12.44 3.24
C ARG A 94 -11.28 11.60 4.34
N LEU A 95 -10.65 10.53 4.78
CA LEU A 95 -11.20 9.64 5.81
C LEU A 95 -11.38 10.35 7.16
N ALA A 96 -10.44 11.22 7.51
CA ALA A 96 -10.50 11.98 8.76
C ALA A 96 -11.55 13.12 8.74
N ALA A 97 -11.80 13.73 7.58
CA ALA A 97 -12.59 14.96 7.46
C ALA A 97 -14.00 14.77 6.89
N ASP A 98 -14.20 13.81 5.99
CA ASP A 98 -15.47 13.57 5.31
C ASP A 98 -16.48 12.89 6.25
N GLN A 99 -17.61 13.57 6.50
CA GLN A 99 -18.67 13.11 7.41
C GLN A 99 -19.82 12.40 6.66
N SER A 100 -19.62 12.03 5.40
CA SER A 100 -20.63 11.31 4.62
C SER A 100 -20.94 9.95 5.26
N PRO A 101 -22.18 9.45 5.12
CA PRO A 101 -22.56 8.10 5.62
C PRO A 101 -21.69 7.00 5.04
N GLU A 102 -21.25 7.12 3.78
CA GLU A 102 -20.37 6.17 3.12
C GLU A 102 -19.02 6.03 3.85
N ILE A 103 -18.40 7.15 4.21
CA ILE A 103 -17.12 7.14 4.95
C ILE A 103 -17.33 6.67 6.39
N ALA A 104 -18.43 7.07 7.04
CA ALA A 104 -18.75 6.59 8.38
C ALA A 104 -18.90 5.06 8.39
N GLU A 105 -19.72 4.49 7.50
CA GLU A 105 -19.91 3.06 7.37
C GLU A 105 -18.58 2.31 7.08
N MET A 106 -17.74 2.87 6.21
CA MET A 106 -16.42 2.29 5.93
C MET A 106 -15.56 2.23 7.20
N LEU A 107 -15.49 3.33 7.96
CA LEU A 107 -14.66 3.40 9.16
C LEU A 107 -15.20 2.58 10.33
N ASP A 108 -16.51 2.34 10.39
CA ASP A 108 -17.11 1.43 11.37
C ASP A 108 -16.71 -0.03 11.11
N ASN A 109 -16.42 -0.38 9.86
CA ASN A 109 -16.18 -1.76 9.42
C ASN A 109 -14.71 -2.07 9.08
N VAL A 110 -13.79 -1.12 9.26
CA VAL A 110 -12.35 -1.35 9.00
C VAL A 110 -11.46 -0.50 9.90
N VAL A 111 -10.34 -1.07 10.32
CA VAL A 111 -9.21 -0.33 10.88
C VAL A 111 -8.15 -0.23 9.79
N LEU A 112 -7.84 0.96 9.34
CA LEU A 112 -6.83 1.21 8.33
C LEU A 112 -5.50 1.60 9.00
N LEU A 113 -4.48 0.79 8.80
CA LEU A 113 -3.10 1.06 9.20
C LEU A 113 -2.37 1.68 8.01
N VAL A 114 -1.78 2.85 8.17
CA VAL A 114 -1.22 3.61 7.06
C VAL A 114 0.24 3.98 7.31
N VAL A 115 1.13 3.50 6.45
CA VAL A 115 2.53 3.96 6.38
C VAL A 115 2.71 4.76 5.10
N PRO A 116 2.88 6.09 5.18
CA PRO A 116 2.92 6.95 3.99
C PRO A 116 4.17 6.76 3.14
N SER A 117 5.25 6.31 3.74
CA SER A 117 6.49 5.97 3.04
C SER A 117 7.22 4.83 3.74
N GLN A 118 7.46 3.76 3.02
CA GLN A 118 8.29 2.63 3.46
C GLN A 118 9.78 2.93 3.39
N ASN A 119 10.17 3.97 2.65
CA ASN A 119 11.55 4.40 2.50
C ASN A 119 11.67 5.93 2.65
N PRO A 120 11.47 6.47 3.86
CA PRO A 120 11.57 7.92 4.10
C PRO A 120 12.93 8.49 3.74
N ASP A 121 14.01 7.78 4.01
CA ASP A 121 15.38 8.21 3.69
C ASP A 121 15.59 8.41 2.20
N GLY A 122 15.26 7.40 1.43
CA GLY A 122 15.36 7.46 -0.01
C GLY A 122 14.45 8.52 -0.62
N GLN A 123 13.26 8.70 -0.03
CA GLN A 123 12.31 9.72 -0.50
C GLN A 123 12.89 11.13 -0.35
N VAL A 124 13.51 11.45 0.77
CA VAL A 124 14.19 12.74 0.99
C VAL A 124 15.31 12.93 -0.04
N LEU A 125 16.20 11.94 -0.20
CA LEU A 125 17.29 11.98 -1.17
C LEU A 125 16.83 12.24 -2.60
N VAL A 126 15.76 11.57 -3.02
CA VAL A 126 15.20 11.70 -4.38
C VAL A 126 14.55 13.06 -4.59
N ILE A 127 13.81 13.54 -3.61
CA ILE A 127 13.09 14.83 -3.68
C ILE A 127 14.12 15.99 -3.68
N ASP A 128 15.10 15.96 -2.81
CA ASP A 128 16.14 17.01 -2.75
C ASP A 128 16.90 17.09 -4.07
N HIS A 129 17.32 15.94 -4.61
CA HIS A 129 17.96 15.89 -5.92
C HIS A 129 17.08 16.47 -7.03
N TRP A 130 15.77 16.18 -7.02
CA TRP A 130 14.85 16.72 -8.01
C TRP A 130 14.75 18.25 -7.90
N TYR A 131 14.62 18.80 -6.70
CA TYR A 131 14.58 20.26 -6.49
C TYR A 131 15.87 20.93 -6.96
N ASP A 132 17.03 20.33 -6.72
CA ASP A 132 18.32 20.85 -7.13
C ASP A 132 18.53 20.83 -8.64
N THR A 133 17.86 19.92 -9.35
CA THR A 133 18.15 19.67 -10.78
C THR A 133 17.02 19.95 -11.73
N LYS A 134 15.77 20.14 -11.27
CA LYS A 134 14.55 20.25 -12.11
C LYS A 134 14.63 21.31 -13.21
N ASP A 135 15.29 22.41 -12.96
CA ASP A 135 15.42 23.53 -13.88
C ASP A 135 16.78 23.54 -14.64
N THR A 136 17.51 22.45 -14.59
CA THR A 136 18.83 22.30 -15.21
C THR A 136 18.81 21.24 -16.32
N ARG A 137 19.87 21.25 -17.15
CA ARG A 137 20.10 20.17 -18.13
C ARG A 137 20.44 18.81 -17.46
N TYR A 138 20.64 18.80 -16.17
CA TYR A 138 20.97 17.61 -15.36
C TYR A 138 19.75 17.04 -14.65
N ASN A 139 18.54 17.53 -14.95
CA ASN A 139 17.31 16.94 -14.44
C ASN A 139 17.24 15.48 -14.87
N ARG A 140 17.52 14.60 -13.95
CA ARG A 140 17.54 13.14 -14.10
C ARG A 140 16.96 12.51 -12.85
N VAL A 141 16.52 11.27 -13.01
CA VAL A 141 16.26 10.40 -11.85
C VAL A 141 17.50 10.37 -10.96
N TYR A 142 17.31 10.36 -9.67
CA TYR A 142 18.38 10.31 -8.69
C TYR A 142 19.43 9.26 -9.10
N PRO A 143 20.72 9.65 -9.27
CA PRO A 143 21.71 8.80 -9.91
C PRO A 143 22.27 7.70 -9.01
N ASP A 144 22.16 7.89 -7.68
CA ASP A 144 22.66 6.94 -6.69
C ASP A 144 21.57 5.99 -6.22
N LEU A 145 21.95 4.95 -5.50
CA LEU A 145 20.99 4.11 -4.81
C LEU A 145 20.38 4.88 -3.63
N TYR A 146 19.06 5.04 -3.59
CA TYR A 146 18.37 5.70 -2.48
C TYR A 146 18.25 4.82 -1.22
N HIS A 147 18.78 3.62 -1.26
CA HIS A 147 19.06 2.73 -0.12
C HIS A 147 20.52 2.29 -0.14
N ARG A 148 21.41 3.22 -0.40
CA ARG A 148 22.84 3.05 -0.63
C ARG A 148 23.63 2.40 0.52
N TYR A 149 23.08 2.40 1.72
CA TYR A 149 23.67 1.77 2.89
C TYR A 149 23.56 0.24 2.90
N THR A 150 22.78 -0.37 2.03
CA THR A 150 22.63 -1.82 1.93
C THR A 150 23.04 -2.40 0.58
N GLY A 151 22.99 -1.62 -0.48
CA GLY A 151 23.33 -2.06 -1.84
C GLY A 151 22.30 -2.98 -2.49
N HIS A 152 21.12 -3.20 -1.89
CA HIS A 152 20.02 -3.95 -2.50
C HIS A 152 18.67 -3.25 -2.28
N ASP A 153 17.69 -3.59 -3.12
CA ASP A 153 16.35 -3.06 -3.09
C ASP A 153 15.63 -3.45 -1.78
N ASN A 154 15.06 -2.47 -1.08
CA ASN A 154 14.28 -2.71 0.12
C ASN A 154 13.00 -3.53 -0.15
N ASN A 155 12.47 -3.52 -1.37
CA ASN A 155 11.42 -4.43 -1.80
C ASN A 155 11.90 -5.89 -1.98
N ARG A 156 13.18 -6.16 -1.78
CA ARG A 156 13.80 -7.50 -1.80
C ARG A 156 14.34 -7.93 -0.45
N ASP A 157 14.19 -7.12 0.60
CA ASP A 157 14.74 -7.35 1.93
C ASP A 157 13.84 -8.18 2.87
N TRP A 158 12.61 -8.48 2.48
CA TRP A 158 11.57 -9.05 3.35
C TRP A 158 11.74 -10.54 3.71
N PHE A 159 12.87 -11.13 3.41
CA PHE A 159 13.30 -12.44 3.89
C PHE A 159 14.58 -12.36 4.73
N MET A 160 15.38 -11.33 4.52
CA MET A 160 16.64 -11.11 5.26
C MET A 160 16.46 -10.17 6.44
N PHE A 161 15.55 -9.21 6.33
CA PHE A 161 15.29 -8.15 7.33
C PHE A 161 16.56 -7.38 7.74
N THR A 162 17.43 -7.10 6.77
CA THR A 162 18.70 -6.40 7.00
C THR A 162 18.51 -4.90 7.15
N GLN A 163 17.52 -4.34 6.47
CA GLN A 163 17.21 -2.92 6.53
C GLN A 163 16.31 -2.60 7.74
N LYS A 164 16.59 -1.47 8.37
CA LYS A 164 15.85 -1.01 9.54
C LYS A 164 14.39 -0.75 9.22
N GLU A 165 14.12 -0.15 8.05
CA GLU A 165 12.80 0.18 7.55
C GLU A 165 11.94 -1.07 7.32
N THR A 166 12.54 -2.14 6.79
CA THR A 166 11.87 -3.44 6.64
C THR A 166 11.47 -4.01 8.00
N ARG A 167 12.35 -3.93 9.00
CA ARG A 167 12.04 -4.40 10.36
C ARG A 167 10.89 -3.61 10.98
N LEU A 168 10.87 -2.29 10.82
CA LEU A 168 9.77 -1.45 11.32
C LEU A 168 8.43 -1.83 10.67
N ALA A 169 8.43 -2.13 9.37
CA ALA A 169 7.22 -2.63 8.69
C ALA A 169 6.77 -3.99 9.22
N ILE A 170 7.71 -4.91 9.43
CA ILE A 170 7.44 -6.24 9.98
C ILE A 170 6.90 -6.16 11.41
N ASP A 171 7.40 -5.23 12.22
CA ASP A 171 6.88 -5.02 13.57
C ASP A 171 5.41 -4.60 13.55
N ILE A 172 4.98 -3.74 12.59
CA ILE A 172 3.57 -3.42 12.40
C ILE A 172 2.76 -4.68 12.06
N HIS A 173 3.24 -5.51 11.15
CA HIS A 173 2.58 -6.79 10.83
C HIS A 173 2.44 -7.71 12.04
N ARG A 174 3.47 -7.77 12.86
CA ARG A 174 3.49 -8.62 14.07
C ARG A 174 2.56 -8.10 15.14
N ASP A 175 2.52 -6.79 15.33
CA ASP A 175 1.74 -6.14 16.37
C ASP A 175 0.24 -6.15 16.07
N PHE A 176 -0.14 -5.92 14.81
CA PHE A 176 -1.54 -5.73 14.42
C PHE A 176 -2.18 -6.91 13.71
N LYS A 177 -1.41 -7.83 13.11
CA LYS A 177 -1.94 -8.99 12.36
C LYS A 177 -3.01 -8.60 11.33
N PRO A 178 -2.74 -7.67 10.39
CA PRO A 178 -3.74 -7.18 9.45
C PRO A 178 -4.27 -8.33 8.57
N GLN A 179 -5.57 -8.30 8.25
CA GLN A 179 -6.19 -9.27 7.35
C GLN A 179 -5.83 -9.03 5.89
N VAL A 180 -5.52 -7.80 5.51
CA VAL A 180 -5.12 -7.44 4.14
C VAL A 180 -3.95 -6.48 4.19
N THR A 181 -2.98 -6.69 3.33
CA THR A 181 -1.89 -5.73 3.10
C THR A 181 -1.94 -5.19 1.68
N HIS A 182 -1.84 -3.88 1.53
CA HIS A 182 -1.83 -3.21 0.23
C HIS A 182 -0.55 -2.39 0.06
N ASP A 183 0.23 -2.79 -0.92
CA ASP A 183 1.48 -2.17 -1.34
C ASP A 183 1.25 -1.32 -2.59
N MET A 184 1.45 -0.01 -2.46
CA MET A 184 1.23 0.93 -3.56
C MET A 184 2.53 1.24 -4.26
N HIS A 185 2.58 0.93 -5.56
CA HIS A 185 3.69 1.20 -6.45
C HIS A 185 3.33 2.14 -7.59
N GLN A 186 4.35 2.65 -8.27
CA GLN A 186 4.21 3.35 -9.53
C GLN A 186 5.06 2.68 -10.62
N MET A 187 4.42 2.34 -11.72
CA MET A 187 5.07 1.80 -12.91
C MET A 187 5.44 2.88 -13.92
N GLY A 188 6.10 2.48 -14.99
CA GLY A 188 6.49 3.36 -16.09
C GLY A 188 5.31 4.12 -16.71
N SER A 189 5.65 5.19 -17.42
CA SER A 189 4.68 6.15 -17.97
C SER A 189 3.90 5.63 -19.18
N ARG A 190 4.38 4.58 -19.83
CA ARG A 190 3.78 3.97 -21.04
C ARG A 190 3.11 2.67 -20.64
N GLY A 191 1.90 2.42 -21.14
CA GLY A 191 1.15 1.21 -20.81
C GLY A 191 -0.13 1.50 -20.05
N ALA A 192 -0.51 0.57 -19.18
CA ALA A 192 -1.68 0.71 -18.33
C ALA A 192 -1.61 1.96 -17.45
N ARG A 193 -2.78 2.46 -17.02
CA ARG A 193 -2.84 3.57 -16.07
C ARG A 193 -2.84 3.11 -14.63
N ILE A 194 -3.40 1.92 -14.41
CA ILE A 194 -3.32 1.23 -13.13
C ILE A 194 -3.37 -0.28 -13.37
N PHE A 195 -2.55 -1.00 -12.64
CA PHE A 195 -2.57 -2.45 -12.55
C PHE A 195 -3.06 -2.85 -11.14
N VAL A 196 -4.01 -3.81 -11.09
CA VAL A 196 -4.60 -4.33 -9.85
C VAL A 196 -4.66 -5.85 -9.90
N PRO A 197 -4.80 -6.56 -8.78
CA PRO A 197 -5.06 -8.00 -8.79
C PRO A 197 -6.37 -8.36 -9.55
N PRO A 198 -6.59 -9.63 -9.91
CA PRO A 198 -5.70 -10.77 -9.73
C PRO A 198 -4.48 -10.71 -10.64
N PHE A 199 -3.44 -11.42 -10.24
CA PHE A 199 -2.26 -11.65 -11.06
C PHE A 199 -2.45 -12.88 -11.93
N ARG A 200 -1.65 -13.00 -12.99
CA ARG A 200 -1.69 -14.15 -13.89
C ARG A 200 -0.92 -15.34 -13.29
N ASP A 201 -1.46 -16.54 -13.51
CA ASP A 201 -0.73 -17.79 -13.20
C ASP A 201 0.66 -17.85 -13.86
N PRO A 202 1.58 -18.62 -13.26
CA PRO A 202 1.36 -19.47 -12.08
C PRO A 202 1.55 -18.70 -10.77
N TYR A 203 0.76 -19.09 -9.77
CA TYR A 203 0.98 -18.70 -8.38
C TYR A 203 1.98 -19.63 -7.69
N ASP A 204 2.53 -19.18 -6.57
CA ASP A 204 3.36 -20.03 -5.73
C ASP A 204 2.50 -21.18 -5.14
N PRO A 205 2.87 -22.44 -5.41
CA PRO A 205 2.06 -23.59 -4.98
C PRO A 205 2.02 -23.80 -3.46
N ASN A 206 2.87 -23.11 -2.70
CA ASN A 206 2.87 -23.17 -1.24
C ASN A 206 1.87 -22.20 -0.60
N ILE A 207 1.24 -21.33 -1.39
CA ILE A 207 0.22 -20.39 -0.89
C ILE A 207 -1.15 -21.07 -0.91
N HIS A 208 -1.85 -20.97 0.22
CA HIS A 208 -3.20 -21.53 0.31
C HIS A 208 -4.15 -20.79 -0.66
N PRO A 209 -4.95 -21.51 -1.48
CA PRO A 209 -5.79 -20.88 -2.52
C PRO A 209 -6.73 -19.78 -2.00
N ILE A 210 -7.25 -19.90 -0.78
CA ILE A 210 -8.14 -18.88 -0.21
C ILE A 210 -7.53 -17.48 -0.18
N LEU A 211 -6.19 -17.38 -0.05
CA LEU A 211 -5.49 -16.10 -0.01
C LEU A 211 -5.41 -15.47 -1.40
N THR A 212 -5.19 -16.28 -2.43
CA THR A 212 -5.19 -15.81 -3.82
C THR A 212 -6.59 -15.44 -4.29
N GLU A 213 -7.61 -16.18 -3.87
CA GLU A 213 -9.01 -15.86 -4.14
C GLU A 213 -9.45 -14.56 -3.45
N GLY A 214 -9.09 -14.35 -2.17
CA GLY A 214 -9.37 -13.10 -1.46
C GLY A 214 -8.69 -11.90 -2.14
N GLN A 215 -7.44 -12.06 -2.55
CA GLN A 215 -6.70 -11.08 -3.33
C GLN A 215 -7.40 -10.75 -4.66
N ALA A 216 -7.89 -11.78 -5.38
CA ALA A 216 -8.60 -11.62 -6.64
C ALA A 216 -9.94 -10.87 -6.45
N GLN A 217 -10.72 -11.21 -5.44
CA GLN A 217 -12.00 -10.54 -5.14
C GLN A 217 -11.82 -9.04 -4.92
N ILE A 218 -10.84 -8.65 -4.10
CA ILE A 218 -10.56 -7.25 -3.82
C ILE A 218 -10.08 -6.53 -5.10
N GLY A 219 -9.16 -7.14 -5.85
CA GLY A 219 -8.65 -6.55 -7.09
C GLY A 219 -9.73 -6.35 -8.17
N ILE A 220 -10.65 -7.31 -8.32
CA ILE A 220 -11.78 -7.17 -9.24
C ILE A 220 -12.77 -6.10 -8.77
N ALA A 221 -13.00 -5.97 -7.47
CA ALA A 221 -13.82 -4.88 -6.93
C ALA A 221 -13.19 -3.51 -7.23
N MET A 222 -11.87 -3.36 -7.04
CA MET A 222 -11.13 -2.15 -7.42
C MET A 222 -11.25 -1.84 -8.92
N ALA A 223 -11.02 -2.84 -9.78
CA ALA A 223 -11.15 -2.68 -11.23
C ALA A 223 -12.57 -2.25 -11.63
N SER A 224 -13.59 -2.90 -11.07
CA SER A 224 -15.00 -2.59 -11.34
C SER A 224 -15.34 -1.16 -10.93
N ALA A 225 -14.91 -0.71 -9.76
CA ALA A 225 -15.15 0.65 -9.28
C ALA A 225 -14.49 1.69 -10.21
N LEU A 226 -13.25 1.46 -10.60
CA LEU A 226 -12.53 2.38 -11.50
C LEU A 226 -13.18 2.45 -12.89
N ILE A 227 -13.54 1.30 -13.47
CA ILE A 227 -14.17 1.24 -14.79
C ILE A 227 -15.56 1.89 -14.75
N SER A 228 -16.35 1.62 -13.72
CA SER A 228 -17.67 2.25 -13.51
C SER A 228 -17.57 3.77 -13.35
N ALA A 229 -16.47 4.27 -12.79
CA ALA A 229 -16.16 5.69 -12.72
C ALA A 229 -15.58 6.26 -14.02
N GLY A 230 -15.63 5.51 -15.14
CA GLY A 230 -15.16 5.96 -16.46
C GLY A 230 -13.63 6.00 -16.60
N LYS A 231 -12.86 5.42 -15.67
CA LYS A 231 -11.40 5.40 -15.77
C LYS A 231 -10.95 4.39 -16.80
N LYS A 232 -9.99 4.81 -17.64
CA LYS A 232 -9.40 3.99 -18.70
C LYS A 232 -8.02 3.48 -18.27
N GLY A 233 -7.53 2.41 -18.92
CA GLY A 233 -6.21 1.87 -18.66
C GLY A 233 -6.12 1.03 -17.37
N VAL A 234 -7.24 0.54 -16.87
CA VAL A 234 -7.28 -0.40 -15.74
C VAL A 234 -6.94 -1.79 -16.26
N VAL A 235 -5.92 -2.44 -15.70
CA VAL A 235 -5.44 -3.76 -16.10
C VAL A 235 -5.44 -4.67 -14.88
N TYR A 236 -5.88 -5.89 -15.07
CA TYR A 236 -5.78 -6.99 -14.12
C TYR A 236 -5.47 -8.29 -14.86
N ASN A 237 -5.15 -9.34 -14.15
CA ASN A 237 -4.73 -10.63 -14.71
C ASN A 237 -3.51 -10.48 -15.64
N ASP A 238 -2.59 -9.63 -15.26
CA ASP A 238 -1.32 -9.44 -15.95
C ASP A 238 -0.17 -10.10 -15.19
N GLN A 239 0.97 -10.24 -15.88
CA GLN A 239 2.13 -10.92 -15.33
C GLN A 239 2.74 -10.08 -14.21
N TYR A 240 3.01 -10.77 -13.11
CA TYR A 240 3.77 -10.25 -12.00
C TYR A 240 4.82 -11.27 -11.57
N ASP A 241 5.79 -10.86 -10.77
CA ASP A 241 6.81 -11.79 -10.27
C ASP A 241 6.18 -12.99 -9.58
N LEU A 242 6.63 -14.20 -9.94
CA LEU A 242 6.19 -15.42 -9.29
C LEU A 242 6.52 -15.42 -7.80
N TRP A 243 7.70 -14.97 -7.48
CA TRP A 243 8.18 -14.87 -6.13
C TRP A 243 9.03 -13.60 -5.94
N THR A 244 8.62 -12.78 -4.96
CA THR A 244 9.44 -11.70 -4.41
C THR A 244 9.28 -11.68 -2.91
N PRO A 245 10.32 -11.35 -2.13
CA PRO A 245 10.25 -11.39 -0.68
C PRO A 245 9.08 -10.58 -0.08
N ALA A 246 8.91 -9.33 -0.46
CA ALA A 246 7.82 -8.50 0.02
C ALA A 246 6.44 -9.04 -0.36
N ARG A 247 6.32 -9.64 -1.54
CA ARG A 247 5.05 -10.20 -2.03
C ARG A 247 4.63 -11.43 -1.24
N GLN A 248 5.57 -12.33 -0.96
CA GLN A 248 5.26 -13.62 -0.36
C GLN A 248 5.21 -13.59 1.16
N TYR A 249 5.90 -12.66 1.80
CA TYR A 249 5.95 -12.60 3.26
C TYR A 249 4.54 -12.66 3.89
N MET A 250 3.62 -11.79 3.46
CA MET A 250 2.27 -11.73 3.99
C MET A 250 1.47 -12.99 3.66
N LEU A 251 1.60 -13.49 2.45
CA LEU A 251 0.91 -14.71 2.01
C LEU A 251 1.34 -15.93 2.81
N TYR A 252 2.63 -16.06 3.15
CA TYR A 252 3.12 -17.11 4.04
C TYR A 252 2.67 -16.97 5.49
N HIS A 253 2.17 -15.78 5.86
CA HIS A 253 1.58 -15.51 7.18
C HIS A 253 0.04 -15.48 7.17
N GLY A 254 -0.59 -16.02 6.12
CA GLY A 254 -2.03 -16.12 6.03
C GLY A 254 -2.76 -14.83 5.66
N GLN A 255 -2.07 -13.86 5.07
CA GLN A 255 -2.61 -12.54 4.75
C GLN A 255 -2.59 -12.28 3.25
N PRO A 256 -3.73 -12.03 2.59
CA PRO A 256 -3.76 -11.54 1.22
C PRO A 256 -2.95 -10.25 1.07
N ARG A 257 -2.05 -10.22 0.11
CA ARG A 257 -1.31 -9.01 -0.22
C ARG A 257 -1.73 -8.50 -1.59
N ILE A 258 -2.24 -7.28 -1.62
CA ILE A 258 -2.59 -6.55 -2.84
C ILE A 258 -1.38 -5.70 -3.24
N LEU A 259 -1.05 -5.70 -4.52
CA LEU A 259 -0.17 -4.72 -5.11
C LEU A 259 -0.95 -3.94 -6.16
N THR A 260 -0.77 -2.64 -6.16
CA THR A 260 -1.22 -1.77 -7.26
C THR A 260 -0.04 -1.01 -7.84
N GLU A 261 -0.03 -0.91 -9.18
CA GLU A 261 0.96 -0.14 -9.93
C GLU A 261 0.26 0.98 -10.67
N ILE A 262 0.51 2.23 -10.30
CA ILE A 262 -0.06 3.40 -10.96
C ILE A 262 0.97 3.99 -11.92
N ALA A 263 0.58 4.36 -13.13
CA ALA A 263 1.44 5.17 -13.98
C ALA A 263 1.44 6.62 -13.45
N SER A 264 2.52 7.34 -13.42
CA SER A 264 3.82 7.15 -14.01
C SER A 264 4.91 7.52 -13.01
N ALA A 265 5.90 6.65 -12.88
CA ALA A 265 7.04 6.85 -11.98
C ALA A 265 8.07 7.81 -12.60
N ARG A 266 7.79 9.11 -12.57
CA ARG A 266 8.68 10.16 -13.11
C ARG A 266 8.89 11.32 -12.15
N LEU A 267 8.77 11.09 -10.88
CA LEU A 267 8.74 12.16 -9.87
C LEU A 267 7.63 13.18 -10.19
N ALA A 268 7.96 14.46 -10.22
CA ALA A 268 7.03 15.52 -10.60
C ALA A 268 7.22 16.01 -12.05
N ASP A 269 8.02 15.30 -12.85
CA ASP A 269 8.30 15.71 -14.22
C ASP A 269 7.08 15.48 -15.13
N PRO A 270 6.68 16.46 -15.91
CA PRO A 270 5.60 16.30 -16.88
C PRO A 270 6.00 15.30 -17.97
N LEU A 271 5.06 14.47 -18.38
CA LEU A 271 5.22 13.65 -19.55
C LEU A 271 4.73 14.41 -20.78
N ILE A 272 5.65 14.91 -21.57
CA ILE A 272 5.33 15.61 -22.83
C ILE A 272 5.13 14.56 -23.91
N ASN A 273 3.95 14.57 -24.54
CA ASN A 273 3.70 13.77 -25.73
C ASN A 273 4.31 14.48 -26.95
N PRO A 274 5.34 13.92 -27.61
CA PRO A 274 6.02 14.56 -28.71
C PRO A 274 5.13 14.78 -29.95
N SER A 275 4.03 14.04 -30.09
CA SER A 275 3.12 14.14 -31.25
C SER A 275 2.10 15.27 -31.16
N GLY A 276 1.99 15.95 -30.00
CA GLY A 276 1.00 17.02 -29.79
C GLY A 276 -0.45 16.57 -29.83
N GLU A 277 -0.70 15.28 -29.99
CA GLU A 277 -2.05 14.71 -29.97
C GLU A 277 -2.37 14.27 -28.53
N ASP A 278 -3.60 14.47 -28.10
CA ASP A 278 -4.17 13.91 -26.86
C ASP A 278 -4.31 12.37 -26.94
N GLN A 279 -3.22 11.71 -27.31
CA GLN A 279 -3.19 10.25 -27.33
C GLN A 279 -2.91 9.74 -25.94
N PRO A 280 -3.70 8.81 -25.43
CA PRO A 280 -3.40 8.16 -24.17
C PRO A 280 -2.01 7.53 -24.26
N LEU A 281 -1.16 7.88 -23.30
CA LEU A 281 0.18 7.32 -23.18
C LEU A 281 0.04 5.87 -22.70
N GLY A 282 -0.01 4.96 -23.64
CA GLY A 282 -0.09 3.54 -23.32
C GLY A 282 -0.85 2.74 -24.37
N PRO A 283 -0.87 1.41 -24.27
CA PRO A 283 -1.66 0.61 -25.16
C PRO A 283 -3.11 1.04 -25.04
N GLN A 284 -3.63 1.57 -26.13
CA GLN A 284 -5.02 2.01 -26.25
C GLN A 284 -6.01 0.83 -26.11
N THR A 285 -5.48 -0.35 -26.19
CA THR A 285 -6.21 -1.61 -26.08
C THR A 285 -5.53 -2.49 -25.07
N SER A 286 -5.81 -2.29 -23.82
CA SER A 286 -5.76 -3.44 -22.94
C SER A 286 -6.94 -4.34 -23.35
N ARG A 287 -6.68 -5.63 -23.55
CA ARG A 287 -7.74 -6.62 -23.78
C ARG A 287 -8.80 -6.64 -22.65
N TRP A 288 -8.55 -5.87 -21.62
CA TRP A 288 -9.36 -5.75 -20.40
C TRP A 288 -10.04 -4.38 -20.26
N ASN A 289 -9.70 -3.43 -21.15
CA ASN A 289 -10.39 -2.17 -21.24
C ASN A 289 -11.32 -2.21 -22.45
N PHE A 290 -12.55 -2.48 -22.18
CA PHE A 290 -13.59 -2.28 -23.18
C PHE A 290 -13.86 -0.79 -23.32
N PRO A 291 -14.07 -0.29 -24.56
CA PRO A 291 -14.40 1.10 -24.79
C PRO A 291 -15.74 1.48 -24.14
#